data_e3c33e9adad58486ce5da694d2c3ea21
#
_entry.id   e3c33e9adad58486ce5da694d2c3ea21
#
_cell.length_a   1.000
_cell.length_b   1.000
_cell.length_c   1.000
_cell.angle_alpha   90.00
_cell.angle_beta   90.00
_cell.angle_gamma   90.00
#
_symmetry.space_group_name_H-M   'P 1'
#
loop_
_entity.id
_entity.type
_entity.pdbx_description
1 polymer ?
#
loop_
_entity_poly.entity_id
_entity_poly.type
_entity_poly.pdbx_seq_one_letter_code
_entity_poly.pdbx_strand_id
1 'polypeptide(L)'
;MGSTVNLKKRIKEASLLKQQSGFKNFVTWFEIPAYNHYRSVAFYNYIYGIEITTVELNGFAMGFFPAENGIGGAIVTGQGCVPSETGPLIYLNGGDDLDNVLSKVNEAGGRVVMGKTFLSEAVGYFALFIDSEGNRLALHSKH
;
A
#
# COMPACT_ATOMS: atom_id res chain seq x y z
N MET A 1 -11.89 -25.39 -3.43
CA MET A 1 -10.53 -25.27 -3.14
C MET A 1 -9.78 -24.49 -4.21
N GLY A 2 -9.32 -23.31 -3.88
CA GLY A 2 -8.55 -22.51 -4.81
C GLY A 2 -7.20 -23.15 -5.08
N SER A 3 -7.01 -23.69 -6.25
CA SER A 3 -5.70 -24.17 -6.66
C SER A 3 -4.89 -23.02 -7.26
N THR A 4 -3.58 -23.20 -7.34
CA THR A 4 -2.69 -22.26 -8.04
C THR A 4 -3.13 -22.09 -9.51
N VAL A 5 -3.67 -23.14 -10.12
CA VAL A 5 -4.18 -23.10 -11.50
C VAL A 5 -5.36 -22.15 -11.62
N ASN A 6 -6.31 -22.19 -10.69
CA ASN A 6 -7.47 -21.29 -10.70
C ASN A 6 -7.06 -19.83 -10.51
N LEU A 7 -6.09 -19.56 -9.64
CA LEU A 7 -5.59 -18.21 -9.44
C LEU A 7 -4.91 -17.67 -10.69
N LYS A 8 -4.06 -18.46 -11.34
CA LYS A 8 -3.39 -18.08 -12.59
C LYS A 8 -4.41 -17.76 -13.68
N LYS A 9 -5.46 -18.57 -13.80
CA LYS A 9 -6.53 -18.35 -14.76
C LYS A 9 -7.26 -17.03 -14.51
N ARG A 10 -7.60 -16.74 -13.25
CA ARG A 10 -8.26 -15.50 -12.86
C ARG A 10 -7.40 -14.28 -13.16
N ILE A 11 -6.12 -14.33 -12.91
CA ILE A 11 -5.19 -13.25 -13.22
C ILE A 11 -5.16 -13.00 -14.73
N LYS A 12 -5.10 -14.06 -15.53
CA LYS A 12 -5.10 -13.96 -16.98
C LYS A 12 -6.41 -13.37 -17.51
N GLU A 13 -7.55 -13.83 -17.01
CA GLU A 13 -8.87 -13.31 -17.39
C GLU A 13 -9.02 -11.85 -17.02
N ALA A 14 -8.58 -11.45 -15.82
CA ALA A 14 -8.60 -10.05 -15.41
C ALA A 14 -7.73 -9.17 -16.30
N SER A 15 -6.57 -9.67 -16.72
CA SER A 15 -5.69 -8.95 -17.65
C SER A 15 -6.34 -8.72 -19.00
N LEU A 16 -7.04 -9.72 -19.54
CA LEU A 16 -7.78 -9.59 -20.80
C LEU A 16 -8.92 -8.59 -20.69
N LEU A 17 -9.69 -8.63 -19.59
CA LEU A 17 -10.76 -7.67 -19.35
C LEU A 17 -10.22 -6.25 -19.23
N LYS A 18 -9.07 -6.07 -18.57
CA LYS A 18 -8.39 -4.78 -18.47
C LYS A 18 -8.07 -4.20 -19.84
N GLN A 19 -7.59 -5.04 -20.78
CA GLN A 19 -7.29 -4.61 -22.14
C GLN A 19 -8.53 -4.15 -22.90
N GLN A 20 -9.70 -4.67 -22.56
CA GLN A 20 -10.97 -4.39 -23.25
C GLN A 20 -11.77 -3.26 -22.61
N SER A 21 -11.45 -2.85 -21.37
CA SER A 21 -12.29 -1.96 -20.57
C SER A 21 -12.27 -0.51 -21.01
N GLY A 22 -11.21 -0.03 -21.64
CA GLY A 22 -11.04 1.38 -21.94
C GLY A 22 -10.48 2.22 -20.79
N PHE A 23 -10.44 1.70 -19.58
CA PHE A 23 -9.78 2.36 -18.44
C PHE A 23 -8.34 1.88 -18.32
N LYS A 24 -7.40 2.83 -18.20
CA LYS A 24 -6.00 2.50 -17.96
C LYS A 24 -5.78 1.98 -16.55
N ASN A 25 -6.37 2.66 -15.57
CA ASN A 25 -6.29 2.30 -14.16
C ASN A 25 -7.65 2.48 -13.53
N PHE A 26 -8.07 1.55 -12.66
CA PHE A 26 -9.29 1.72 -11.88
C PHE A 26 -9.08 2.59 -10.64
N VAL A 27 -7.86 2.64 -10.12
CA VAL A 27 -7.52 3.50 -8.98
C VAL A 27 -6.84 4.75 -9.51
N THR A 28 -7.27 5.93 -9.03
CA THR A 28 -6.67 7.21 -9.39
C THR A 28 -6.00 7.88 -8.20
N TRP A 29 -6.35 7.47 -7.00
CA TRP A 29 -5.87 8.04 -5.74
C TRP A 29 -6.11 7.03 -4.63
N PHE A 30 -5.29 7.04 -3.58
CA PHE A 30 -5.55 6.25 -2.39
C PHE A 30 -5.36 7.11 -1.14
N GLU A 31 -6.07 6.74 -0.06
CA GLU A 31 -5.92 7.40 1.23
C GLU A 31 -5.72 6.36 2.33
N ILE A 32 -4.77 6.64 3.21
CA ILE A 32 -4.45 5.82 4.37
C ILE A 32 -4.84 6.61 5.61
N PRO A 33 -5.87 6.20 6.36
CA PRO A 33 -6.29 6.93 7.55
C PRO A 33 -5.30 6.77 8.70
N ALA A 34 -5.20 7.80 9.53
CA ALA A 34 -4.33 7.79 10.69
C ALA A 34 -5.02 8.42 11.89
N TYR A 35 -4.75 7.85 13.09
CA TYR A 35 -5.16 8.48 14.35
C TYR A 35 -4.22 9.61 14.72
N ASN A 36 -2.92 9.40 14.53
CA ASN A 36 -1.89 10.39 14.83
C ASN A 36 -1.12 10.69 13.54
N HIS A 37 -1.36 11.86 13.00
CA HIS A 37 -0.83 12.24 11.71
C HIS A 37 0.70 12.17 11.64
N TYR A 38 1.37 12.80 12.59
CA TYR A 38 2.84 12.89 12.55
C TYR A 38 3.51 11.56 12.87
N ARG A 39 2.88 10.73 13.67
CA ARG A 39 3.35 9.35 13.88
C ARG A 39 3.27 8.54 12.60
N SER A 40 2.17 8.64 11.87
CA SER A 40 1.98 7.96 10.59
C SER A 40 2.99 8.46 9.55
N VAL A 41 3.15 9.78 9.45
CA VAL A 41 4.13 10.39 8.54
C VAL A 41 5.54 9.89 8.86
N ALA A 42 5.93 9.89 10.14
CA ALA A 42 7.24 9.39 10.56
C ALA A 42 7.45 7.92 10.19
N PHE A 43 6.40 7.11 10.34
CA PHE A 43 6.44 5.69 9.99
C PHE A 43 6.76 5.50 8.50
N TYR A 44 5.99 6.14 7.62
CA TYR A 44 6.17 5.99 6.18
C TYR A 44 7.44 6.66 5.67
N ASN A 45 7.81 7.81 6.23
CA ASN A 45 9.09 8.44 5.93
C ASN A 45 10.26 7.48 6.21
N TYR A 46 10.20 6.78 7.33
CA TYR A 46 11.28 5.89 7.73
C TYR A 46 11.37 4.66 6.85
N ILE A 47 10.26 3.96 6.63
CA ILE A 47 10.30 2.71 5.87
C ILE A 47 10.63 2.92 4.39
N TYR A 48 10.29 4.09 3.83
CA TYR A 48 10.54 4.41 2.42
C TYR A 48 11.75 5.33 2.21
N GLY A 49 12.29 5.94 3.27
CA GLY A 49 13.36 6.92 3.11
C GLY A 49 12.94 8.16 2.33
N ILE A 50 11.74 8.65 2.58
CA ILE A 50 11.12 9.79 1.89
C ILE A 50 10.76 10.91 2.87
N GLU A 51 10.36 12.05 2.33
CA GLU A 51 9.79 13.14 3.10
C GLU A 51 8.36 13.44 2.61
N ILE A 52 7.39 13.16 3.45
CA ILE A 52 5.98 13.41 3.18
C ILE A 52 5.67 14.85 3.58
N THR A 53 5.06 15.61 2.65
CA THR A 53 4.64 16.99 2.89
C THR A 53 3.23 17.01 3.45
N THR A 54 3.05 17.71 4.58
CA THR A 54 1.75 17.84 5.24
C THR A 54 1.07 19.13 4.86
N VAL A 55 -0.23 19.07 4.59
CA VAL A 55 -1.13 20.21 4.43
C VAL A 55 -2.28 20.04 5.39
N GLU A 56 -2.64 21.11 6.10
CA GLU A 56 -3.80 21.11 6.99
C GLU A 56 -4.89 21.99 6.37
N LEU A 57 -6.11 21.46 6.30
CA LEU A 57 -7.24 22.13 5.68
C LEU A 57 -8.54 21.67 6.30
N ASN A 58 -9.34 22.61 6.81
CA ASN A 58 -10.71 22.34 7.31
C ASN A 58 -10.79 21.24 8.37
N GLY A 59 -9.82 21.20 9.29
CA GLY A 59 -9.78 20.21 10.37
C GLY A 59 -9.20 18.87 9.96
N PHE A 60 -8.70 18.75 8.74
CA PHE A 60 -8.00 17.56 8.25
C PHE A 60 -6.52 17.85 8.05
N ALA A 61 -5.69 16.84 8.34
CA ALA A 61 -4.29 16.86 7.96
C ALA A 61 -4.09 15.84 6.83
N MET A 62 -3.35 16.23 5.81
CA MET A 62 -3.04 15.36 4.68
C MET A 62 -1.53 15.34 4.47
N GLY A 63 -0.96 14.14 4.43
CA GLY A 63 0.44 13.92 4.12
C GLY A 63 0.57 13.25 2.76
N PHE A 64 1.15 13.94 1.79
CA PHE A 64 1.20 13.47 0.41
C PHE A 64 2.43 12.62 0.15
N PHE A 65 2.21 11.40 -0.35
CA PHE A 65 3.30 10.56 -0.83
C PHE A 65 3.88 11.19 -2.11
N PRO A 66 5.21 11.35 -2.20
CA PRO A 66 5.81 11.84 -3.43
C PRO A 66 5.63 10.81 -4.54
N ALA A 67 4.94 11.19 -5.61
CA ALA A 67 4.73 10.33 -6.76
C ALA A 67 5.05 11.10 -8.03
N GLU A 68 5.77 10.45 -8.94
CA GLU A 68 6.11 11.02 -10.24
C GLU A 68 5.39 10.24 -11.33
N ASN A 69 4.52 10.93 -12.09
CA ASN A 69 3.84 10.37 -13.25
C ASN A 69 3.06 9.09 -12.98
N GLY A 70 2.65 8.87 -11.74
CA GLY A 70 1.91 7.67 -11.32
C GLY A 70 0.75 8.02 -10.42
N ILE A 71 0.12 6.99 -9.87
CA ILE A 71 -0.98 7.15 -8.91
C ILE A 71 -0.40 7.62 -7.59
N GLY A 72 -0.86 8.75 -7.11
CA GLY A 72 -0.49 9.29 -5.81
C GLY A 72 -1.50 8.94 -4.73
N GLY A 73 -1.16 9.29 -3.51
CA GLY A 73 -2.02 9.08 -2.35
C GLY A 73 -1.57 9.93 -1.18
N ALA A 74 -2.32 9.82 -0.09
CA ALA A 74 -2.05 10.60 1.11
C ALA A 74 -2.39 9.82 2.37
N ILE A 75 -1.67 10.16 3.44
CA ILE A 75 -2.11 9.86 4.81
C ILE A 75 -3.15 10.92 5.15
N VAL A 76 -4.29 10.52 5.70
CA VAL A 76 -5.36 11.46 6.06
C VAL A 76 -5.75 11.28 7.53
N THR A 77 -5.87 12.41 8.22
CA THR A 77 -6.24 12.44 9.66
C THR A 77 -7.35 13.44 9.85
N GLY A 78 -8.36 13.07 10.59
CA GLY A 78 -9.52 13.91 10.86
C GLY A 78 -10.74 13.09 11.13
N GLN A 79 -11.89 13.75 11.29
CA GLN A 79 -13.15 13.07 11.55
C GLN A 79 -13.49 12.11 10.42
N GLY A 80 -13.79 10.87 10.75
CA GLY A 80 -14.13 9.84 9.77
C GLY A 80 -12.95 9.08 9.18
N CYS A 81 -11.73 9.52 9.46
CA CYS A 81 -10.52 8.83 9.01
C CYS A 81 -10.11 7.79 10.06
N VAL A 82 -10.70 6.60 9.98
CA VAL A 82 -10.54 5.54 10.99
C VAL A 82 -9.67 4.42 10.44
N PRO A 83 -8.47 4.19 11.01
CA PRO A 83 -7.64 3.05 10.65
C PRO A 83 -8.31 1.72 10.90
N SER A 84 -7.99 0.71 10.10
CA SER A 84 -8.60 -0.62 10.21
C SER A 84 -7.67 -1.70 9.67
N GLU A 85 -7.75 -2.88 10.27
CA GLU A 85 -7.09 -4.10 9.77
C GLU A 85 -7.95 -4.82 8.72
N THR A 86 -9.16 -4.32 8.46
CA THR A 86 -10.12 -4.92 7.52
C THR A 86 -10.48 -3.93 6.41
N GLY A 87 -11.24 -4.39 5.44
CA GLY A 87 -11.63 -3.58 4.29
C GLY A 87 -10.70 -3.78 3.11
N PRO A 88 -10.74 -2.87 2.14
CA PRO A 88 -9.90 -2.98 0.95
C PRO A 88 -8.41 -3.02 1.30
N LEU A 89 -7.67 -3.85 0.58
CA LEU A 89 -6.23 -3.98 0.77
C LEU A 89 -5.51 -3.17 -0.31
N ILE A 90 -4.71 -2.22 0.13
CA ILE A 90 -3.89 -1.41 -0.78
C ILE A 90 -2.51 -2.05 -0.88
N TYR A 91 -2.08 -2.32 -2.11
CA TYR A 91 -0.72 -2.81 -2.39
C TYR A 91 0.16 -1.61 -2.70
N LEU A 92 1.08 -1.31 -1.80
CA LEU A 92 2.05 -0.25 -1.98
C LEU A 92 3.24 -0.78 -2.78
N ASN A 93 3.85 0.10 -3.55
CA ASN A 93 5.03 -0.25 -4.32
C ASN A 93 6.21 -0.53 -3.38
N GLY A 94 6.73 -1.74 -3.43
CA GLY A 94 7.87 -2.16 -2.61
C GLY A 94 9.23 -1.90 -3.26
N GLY A 95 9.25 -1.25 -4.42
CA GLY A 95 10.50 -1.01 -5.13
C GLY A 95 10.98 -2.27 -5.86
N ASP A 96 12.27 -2.38 -6.07
CA ASP A 96 12.85 -3.54 -6.73
C ASP A 96 12.74 -4.81 -5.89
N ASP A 97 12.90 -4.67 -4.59
CA ASP A 97 12.78 -5.73 -3.61
C ASP A 97 12.04 -5.20 -2.38
N LEU A 98 10.85 -5.70 -2.14
CA LEU A 98 10.00 -5.21 -1.05
C LEU A 98 10.63 -5.37 0.34
N ASP A 99 11.61 -6.26 0.50
CA ASP A 99 12.31 -6.41 1.78
C ASP A 99 13.07 -5.14 2.18
N ASN A 100 13.45 -4.29 1.23
CA ASN A 100 14.08 -3.01 1.57
C ASN A 100 13.14 -2.10 2.37
N VAL A 101 11.84 -2.21 2.15
CA VAL A 101 10.81 -1.49 2.92
C VAL A 101 10.37 -2.31 4.12
N LEU A 102 10.04 -3.57 3.91
CA LEU A 102 9.46 -4.45 4.92
C LEU A 102 10.36 -4.61 6.15
N SER A 103 11.68 -4.69 5.94
CA SER A 103 12.64 -4.88 7.03
C SER A 103 12.64 -3.75 8.06
N LYS A 104 12.12 -2.59 7.70
CA LYS A 104 12.05 -1.41 8.58
C LYS A 104 10.73 -1.27 9.33
N VAL A 105 9.73 -2.08 8.98
CA VAL A 105 8.36 -1.92 9.51
C VAL A 105 8.31 -2.07 11.03
N ASN A 106 8.93 -3.12 11.58
CA ASN A 106 8.84 -3.38 13.02
C ASN A 106 9.49 -2.27 13.83
N GLU A 107 10.68 -1.83 13.47
CA GLU A 107 11.38 -0.78 14.22
C GLU A 107 10.74 0.59 14.05
N ALA A 108 9.98 0.81 12.96
CA ALA A 108 9.25 2.05 12.73
C ALA A 108 7.94 2.15 13.52
N GLY A 109 7.54 1.09 14.21
CA GLY A 109 6.33 1.08 15.03
C GLY A 109 5.16 0.32 14.41
N GLY A 110 5.37 -0.39 13.30
CA GLY A 110 4.40 -1.29 12.71
C GLY A 110 4.67 -2.75 13.06
N ARG A 111 4.05 -3.65 12.31
CA ARG A 111 4.18 -5.09 12.56
C ARG A 111 4.09 -5.85 11.23
N VAL A 112 5.08 -6.67 10.92
CA VAL A 112 5.01 -7.58 9.77
C VAL A 112 4.03 -8.71 10.11
N VAL A 113 3.02 -8.89 9.26
CA VAL A 113 2.01 -9.95 9.39
C VAL A 113 2.41 -11.16 8.57
N MET A 114 2.84 -10.92 7.34
CA MET A 114 3.30 -11.98 6.45
C MET A 114 4.53 -11.47 5.71
N GLY A 115 5.62 -12.21 5.80
CA GLY A 115 6.86 -11.86 5.11
C GLY A 115 6.76 -12.01 3.59
N LYS A 116 7.83 -11.67 2.92
CA LYS A 116 7.92 -11.73 1.46
C LYS A 116 7.50 -13.12 0.96
N THR A 117 6.49 -13.15 0.10
CA THR A 117 5.86 -14.37 -0.39
C THR A 117 5.78 -14.33 -1.91
N PHE A 118 6.26 -15.38 -2.55
CA PHE A 118 6.20 -15.49 -4.01
C PHE A 118 4.78 -15.81 -4.47
N LEU A 119 4.30 -15.08 -5.47
CA LEU A 119 3.01 -15.33 -6.09
C LEU A 119 3.15 -16.06 -7.43
N SER A 120 3.90 -15.48 -8.34
CA SER A 120 4.16 -16.04 -9.66
C SER A 120 5.28 -15.25 -10.33
N GLU A 121 5.84 -15.81 -11.40
CA GLU A 121 6.85 -15.09 -12.18
C GLU A 121 6.28 -13.82 -12.81
N ALA A 122 5.01 -13.84 -13.20
CA ALA A 122 4.36 -12.70 -13.82
C ALA A 122 4.11 -11.56 -12.84
N VAL A 123 3.72 -11.89 -11.60
CA VAL A 123 3.32 -10.90 -10.59
C VAL A 123 4.48 -10.54 -9.65
N GLY A 124 5.30 -11.52 -9.27
CA GLY A 124 6.39 -11.32 -8.33
C GLY A 124 6.01 -11.71 -6.91
N TYR A 125 6.25 -10.80 -5.96
CA TYR A 125 6.15 -11.06 -4.53
C TYR A 125 5.24 -10.07 -3.84
N PHE A 126 4.69 -10.47 -2.68
CA PHE A 126 3.96 -9.57 -1.82
C PHE A 126 4.26 -9.86 -0.35
N ALA A 127 3.92 -8.94 0.50
CA ALA A 127 3.99 -9.07 1.95
C ALA A 127 2.84 -8.29 2.57
N LEU A 128 2.52 -8.59 3.82
CA LEU A 128 1.48 -7.90 4.57
C LEU A 128 2.06 -7.32 5.85
N PHE A 129 1.65 -6.11 6.19
CA PHE A 129 2.06 -5.48 7.43
C PHE A 129 0.92 -4.64 8.01
N ILE A 130 1.05 -4.35 9.29
CA ILE A 130 0.20 -3.39 9.99
C ILE A 130 1.06 -2.14 10.21
N ASP A 131 0.56 -0.98 9.85
CA ASP A 131 1.28 0.28 10.03
C ASP A 131 1.20 0.79 11.46
N SER A 132 1.79 1.97 11.73
CA SER A 132 1.82 2.56 13.07
C SER A 132 0.43 2.91 13.63
N GLU A 133 -0.58 2.95 12.78
CA GLU A 133 -1.94 3.37 13.14
C GLU A 133 -2.91 2.21 13.24
N GLY A 134 -2.50 1.01 12.84
CA GLY A 134 -3.33 -0.17 12.85
C GLY A 134 -3.95 -0.51 11.50
N ASN A 135 -3.51 0.11 10.41
CA ASN A 135 -3.96 -0.27 9.08
C ASN A 135 -3.22 -1.51 8.58
N ARG A 136 -3.95 -2.41 7.92
CA ARG A 136 -3.35 -3.51 7.17
C ARG A 136 -3.09 -3.06 5.74
N LEU A 137 -1.85 -3.19 5.30
CA LEU A 137 -1.43 -2.91 3.94
C LEU A 137 -0.58 -4.05 3.39
N ALA A 138 -0.43 -4.06 2.08
CA ALA A 138 0.46 -4.97 1.40
C ALA A 138 1.60 -4.20 0.75
N LEU A 139 2.71 -4.88 0.55
CA LEU A 139 3.80 -4.45 -0.32
C LEU A 139 3.88 -5.39 -1.50
N HIS A 140 4.24 -4.86 -2.65
CA HIS A 140 4.46 -5.65 -3.86
C HIS A 140 5.78 -5.25 -4.50
N SER A 141 6.52 -6.24 -4.98
CA SER A 141 7.69 -6.03 -5.83
C SER A 141 7.81 -7.17 -6.83
N LYS A 142 8.45 -6.89 -7.94
CA LYS A 142 8.67 -7.88 -9.00
C LYS A 142 9.71 -8.94 -8.58
N HIS A 143 10.67 -8.51 -7.79
CA HIS A 143 11.80 -9.36 -7.37
C HIS A 143 11.85 -9.54 -5.87
#